data_d66320a53ae24a6cbc157ca6bf28f930
#
_entry.id   d66320a53ae24a6cbc157ca6bf28f930
#
_cell.length_a   1.000
_cell.length_b   1.000
_cell.length_c   1.000
_cell.angle_alpha   90.00
_cell.angle_beta   90.00
_cell.angle_gamma   90.00
#
_symmetry.space_group_name_H-M   'P 1'
#
loop_
_entity.id
_entity.type
_entity.pdbx_description
1 polymer ?
#
loop_
_entity_poly.entity_id
_entity_poly.type
_entity_poly.pdbx_seq_one_letter_code
_entity_poly.pdbx_strand_id
1 'polypeptide(L)'
;VISCMGAGNKLDPTAFEVADITQTSVCPLARVMRRELKKRGVEHLKVVYSKEMPVKTPASHGQTEPDGVGDMQSGSGQGPEQEGGRIPGTVAFVPSVAGLILAGEVIRDLCAEIQ
;
A
#
# COMPACT_ATOMS: atom_id res chain seq x y z
N VAL A 1 -6.54 -9.42 -12.75
CA VAL A 1 -5.58 -9.19 -11.67
C VAL A 1 -6.05 -8.03 -10.80
N ILE A 2 -5.99 -8.22 -9.51
CA ILE A 2 -6.24 -7.20 -8.51
C ILE A 2 -5.11 -7.23 -7.49
N SER A 3 -4.72 -6.09 -6.96
CA SER A 3 -3.61 -5.99 -6.02
C SER A 3 -3.99 -5.15 -4.80
N CYS A 4 -3.42 -5.50 -3.66
CA CYS A 4 -3.54 -4.69 -2.46
C CYS A 4 -2.27 -3.84 -2.28
N MET A 5 -2.45 -2.57 -2.00
CA MET A 5 -1.34 -1.67 -1.71
C MET A 5 -0.96 -1.75 -0.23
N GLY A 6 -0.08 -0.87 0.22
CA GLY A 6 0.45 -0.93 1.57
C GLY A 6 -0.59 -0.70 2.67
N ALA A 7 -0.50 -1.49 3.73
CA ALA A 7 -1.37 -1.39 4.90
C ALA A 7 -0.57 -1.11 6.19
N GLY A 8 0.72 -0.85 6.08
CA GLY A 8 1.56 -0.53 7.22
C GLY A 8 1.34 0.88 7.76
N ASN A 9 1.55 1.05 9.05
CA ASN A 9 1.42 2.32 9.76
C ASN A 9 0.03 2.96 9.62
N LYS A 10 -1.01 2.15 9.56
CA LYS A 10 -2.40 2.59 9.43
C LYS A 10 -3.25 1.97 10.53
N LEU A 11 -4.24 2.73 10.99
CA LEU A 11 -5.11 2.34 12.09
C LEU A 11 -6.59 2.31 11.71
N ASP A 12 -6.96 2.91 10.57
CA ASP A 12 -8.35 3.01 10.16
C ASP A 12 -8.65 2.04 9.02
N PRO A 13 -9.29 0.88 9.31
CA PRO A 13 -9.66 -0.06 8.27
C PRO A 13 -10.78 0.43 7.36
N THR A 14 -11.50 1.47 7.74
CA THR A 14 -12.59 2.03 6.93
C THR A 14 -12.11 2.98 5.85
N ALA A 15 -10.83 3.33 5.85
CA ALA A 15 -10.25 4.22 4.86
C ALA A 15 -9.83 3.50 3.56
N PHE A 16 -10.02 2.20 3.47
CA PHE A 16 -9.71 1.46 2.26
C PHE A 16 -10.72 1.73 1.14
N GLU A 17 -10.19 1.85 -0.06
CA GLU A 17 -10.98 2.00 -1.27
C GLU A 17 -10.49 1.06 -2.36
N VAL A 18 -11.41 0.73 -3.27
CA VAL A 18 -11.12 0.02 -4.51
C VAL A 18 -11.10 1.03 -5.64
N ALA A 19 -10.00 1.07 -6.37
CA ALA A 19 -9.84 2.01 -7.47
C ALA A 19 -8.85 1.48 -8.50
N ASP A 20 -8.77 2.15 -9.64
CA ASP A 20 -7.66 1.94 -10.55
C ASP A 20 -6.40 2.56 -9.96
N ILE A 21 -5.24 1.96 -10.24
CA ILE A 21 -3.98 2.44 -9.69
C ILE A 21 -3.67 3.90 -10.07
N THR A 22 -4.20 4.36 -11.18
CA THR A 22 -4.04 5.75 -11.62
C THR A 22 -4.79 6.75 -10.74
N GLN A 23 -5.78 6.28 -10.00
CA GLN A 23 -6.63 7.11 -9.14
C GLN A 23 -6.23 7.05 -7.67
N THR A 24 -5.15 6.36 -7.35
CA THR A 24 -4.70 6.23 -5.97
C THR A 24 -4.00 7.48 -5.48
N SER A 25 -4.11 7.73 -4.18
CA SER A 25 -3.47 8.85 -3.51
C SER A 25 -2.90 8.42 -2.15
N VAL A 26 -2.00 9.20 -1.60
CA VAL A 26 -1.50 9.07 -0.23
C VAL A 26 -0.70 7.78 0.05
N CYS A 27 -0.67 6.83 -0.85
CA CYS A 27 0.01 5.56 -0.65
C CYS A 27 1.38 5.55 -1.35
N PRO A 28 2.49 5.50 -0.60
CA PRO A 28 3.83 5.46 -1.21
C PRO A 28 4.05 4.24 -2.10
N LEU A 29 3.54 3.09 -1.70
CA LEU A 29 3.65 1.88 -2.51
C LEU A 29 2.90 2.01 -3.84
N ALA A 30 1.69 2.55 -3.82
CA ALA A 30 0.93 2.76 -5.05
C ALA A 30 1.66 3.73 -6.00
N ARG A 31 2.32 4.72 -5.46
CA ARG A 31 3.13 5.67 -6.24
C ARG A 31 4.27 4.97 -6.98
N VAL A 32 5.00 4.11 -6.26
CA VAL A 32 6.08 3.32 -6.86
C VAL A 32 5.53 2.35 -7.90
N MET A 33 4.43 1.67 -7.59
CA MET A 33 3.80 0.73 -8.50
C MET A 33 3.31 1.40 -9.78
N ARG A 34 2.70 2.58 -9.70
CA ARG A 34 2.29 3.33 -10.89
C ARG A 34 3.47 3.58 -11.82
N ARG A 35 4.58 4.02 -11.25
CA ARG A 35 5.79 4.31 -12.02
C ARG A 35 6.38 3.05 -12.67
N GLU A 36 6.49 1.98 -11.92
CA GLU A 36 7.05 0.74 -12.42
C GLU A 36 6.16 0.06 -13.47
N LEU A 37 4.86 0.06 -13.26
CA LEU A 37 3.92 -0.49 -14.23
C LEU A 37 3.90 0.30 -15.53
N LYS A 38 4.00 1.62 -15.46
CA LYS A 38 4.07 2.47 -16.64
C LYS A 38 5.30 2.16 -17.49
N LYS A 39 6.45 1.91 -16.86
CA LYS A 39 7.66 1.49 -17.57
C LYS A 39 7.48 0.17 -18.32
N ARG A 40 6.58 -0.66 -17.86
CA ARG A 40 6.33 -1.99 -18.44
C ARG A 40 5.10 -2.01 -19.37
N GLY A 41 4.53 -0.85 -19.66
CA GLY A 41 3.40 -0.73 -20.54
C GLY A 41 2.07 -1.11 -19.91
N VAL A 42 1.99 -1.24 -18.59
CA VAL A 42 0.75 -1.50 -17.87
C VAL A 42 0.19 -0.18 -17.36
N GLU A 43 -0.95 0.23 -17.90
CA GLU A 43 -1.56 1.52 -17.57
C GLU A 43 -2.63 1.41 -16.49
N HIS A 44 -3.28 0.26 -16.38
CA HIS A 44 -4.42 0.05 -15.50
C HIS A 44 -4.23 -1.18 -14.63
N LEU A 45 -4.58 -1.04 -13.36
CA LEU A 45 -4.61 -2.14 -12.41
C LEU A 45 -5.63 -1.81 -11.32
N LYS A 46 -6.56 -2.72 -11.06
CA LYS A 46 -7.48 -2.59 -9.95
C LYS A 46 -6.74 -2.82 -8.64
N VAL A 47 -6.85 -1.90 -7.71
CA VAL A 47 -6.16 -1.99 -6.43
C VAL A 47 -7.08 -1.69 -5.26
N VAL A 48 -6.75 -2.26 -4.11
CA VAL A 48 -7.28 -1.87 -2.81
C VAL A 48 -6.20 -1.03 -2.13
N TYR A 49 -6.53 0.19 -1.76
CA TYR A 49 -5.57 1.07 -1.11
C TYR A 49 -6.26 1.88 -0.01
N SER A 50 -5.47 2.38 0.92
CA SER A 50 -5.98 3.20 2.02
C SER A 50 -5.72 4.68 1.77
N LYS A 51 -6.72 5.50 2.01
CA LYS A 51 -6.59 6.97 2.00
C LYS A 51 -6.05 7.52 3.31
N GLU A 52 -5.88 6.69 4.31
CA GLU A 52 -5.34 7.12 5.59
C GLU A 52 -3.90 7.58 5.44
N MET A 53 -3.58 8.71 6.08
CA MET A 53 -2.18 9.14 6.21
C MET A 53 -1.45 8.18 7.15
N PRO A 54 -0.26 7.67 6.77
CA PRO A 54 0.48 6.77 7.64
C PRO A 54 0.76 7.40 9.00
N VAL A 55 0.55 6.61 10.05
CA VAL A 55 0.85 7.03 11.41
C VAL A 55 2.36 7.03 11.61
N LYS A 56 2.88 8.11 12.17
CA LYS A 56 4.29 8.17 12.53
C LYS A 56 4.52 7.37 13.80
N THR A 57 5.46 6.46 13.76
CA THR A 57 5.86 5.74 14.96
C THR A 57 6.72 6.62 15.85
N PRO A 58 6.63 6.47 17.19
CA PRO A 58 7.39 7.31 18.12
C PRO A 58 8.91 7.22 17.96
N ALA A 59 9.40 6.19 17.32
CA ALA A 59 10.82 6.00 17.07
C ALA A 59 11.37 6.84 15.93
N SER A 60 10.51 7.46 15.15
CA SER A 60 10.91 8.31 14.04
C SER A 60 10.99 9.76 14.48
N HIS A 61 11.95 10.06 15.34
CA HIS A 61 12.21 11.44 15.71
C HIS A 61 12.76 12.22 14.52
N GLY A 62 11.97 13.13 14.03
CA GLY A 62 12.48 14.39 13.48
C GLY A 62 13.06 14.34 12.09
N GLN A 63 12.69 13.40 11.27
CA GLN A 63 13.05 13.52 9.87
C GLN A 63 11.81 13.64 9.02
N THR A 64 11.47 14.87 8.74
CA THR A 64 10.67 15.19 7.58
C THR A 64 11.49 14.79 6.38
N GLU A 65 11.30 13.59 5.93
CA GLU A 65 11.81 13.22 4.63
C GLU A 65 10.96 13.93 3.61
N PRO A 66 11.53 14.90 2.90
CA PRO A 66 10.89 15.39 1.72
C PRO A 66 10.96 14.25 0.70
N ASP A 67 9.83 13.77 0.29
CA ASP A 67 9.65 12.97 -0.93
C ASP A 67 10.78 11.99 -1.31
N GLY A 68 11.62 11.67 -0.36
CA GLY A 68 12.61 10.66 -0.51
C GLY A 68 11.92 9.34 -0.68
N VAL A 69 11.82 8.92 -1.90
CA VAL A 69 11.60 7.55 -2.23
C VAL A 69 12.77 6.82 -1.59
N GLY A 70 12.60 6.40 -0.37
CA GLY A 70 13.49 5.42 0.18
C GLY A 70 13.42 4.27 -0.79
N ASP A 71 14.52 3.99 -1.39
CA ASP A 71 14.63 2.81 -2.18
C ASP A 71 14.06 1.66 -1.35
N MET A 72 12.95 1.14 -1.79
CA MET A 72 12.54 -0.15 -1.32
C MET A 72 13.52 -1.13 -1.94
N GLN A 73 14.74 -1.05 -1.46
CA GLN A 73 15.61 -2.17 -1.63
C GLN A 73 14.98 -3.30 -0.84
N SER A 74 14.48 -4.23 -1.58
CA SER A 74 14.28 -5.56 -1.06
C SER A 74 15.66 -6.10 -0.69
N GLY A 75 16.30 -5.38 0.18
CA GLY A 75 17.47 -5.88 0.83
C GLY A 75 16.98 -6.84 1.88
N SER A 76 17.34 -8.06 1.76
CA SER A 76 17.52 -8.95 2.87
C SER A 76 18.52 -8.30 3.83
N GLY A 77 18.20 -7.12 4.26
CA GLY A 77 19.04 -6.37 5.17
C GLY A 77 18.75 -6.79 6.57
N GLN A 78 19.46 -7.75 7.00
CA GLN A 78 19.66 -7.88 8.39
C GLN A 78 20.63 -6.81 8.81
N GLY A 79 20.07 -5.76 9.28
CA GLY A 79 20.82 -4.81 10.05
C GLY A 79 19.93 -4.38 11.19
N PRO A 80 20.31 -4.59 12.43
CA PRO A 80 19.53 -4.08 13.56
C PRO A 80 19.57 -2.57 13.67
N GLU A 81 20.16 -1.90 12.72
CA GLU A 81 20.44 -0.48 12.82
C GLU A 81 20.00 0.26 11.58
N GLN A 82 18.72 0.43 11.44
CA GLN A 82 18.23 1.46 10.55
C GLN A 82 17.78 2.65 11.36
N GLU A 83 18.75 3.37 11.82
CA GLU A 83 18.51 4.69 12.35
C GLU A 83 18.00 5.57 11.21
N GLY A 84 16.79 6.03 11.31
CA GLY A 84 16.20 6.98 10.39
C GLY A 84 15.16 6.47 9.40
N GLY A 85 14.90 5.18 9.33
CA GLY A 85 13.83 4.64 8.51
C GLY A 85 12.51 4.57 9.26
N ARG A 86 11.40 4.72 8.54
CA ARG A 86 10.09 4.37 9.07
C ARG A 86 10.12 2.87 9.38
N ILE A 87 9.90 2.52 10.64
CA ILE A 87 9.70 1.11 11.00
C ILE A 87 8.25 0.77 10.63
N PRO A 88 8.01 -0.06 9.61
CA PRO A 88 6.66 -0.45 9.28
C PRO A 88 6.12 -1.35 10.38
N GLY A 89 4.98 -0.98 10.90
CA GLY A 89 4.21 -1.80 11.81
C GLY A 89 2.82 -2.02 11.25
N THR A 90 2.21 -3.13 11.59
CA THR A 90 0.83 -3.41 11.21
C THR A 90 0.03 -3.83 12.42
N VAL A 91 -1.25 -3.48 12.42
CA VAL A 91 -2.22 -3.98 13.39
C VAL A 91 -3.16 -4.94 12.70
N ALA A 92 -3.58 -5.98 13.42
CA ALA A 92 -4.26 -7.13 12.82
C ALA A 92 -5.55 -6.78 12.06
N PHE A 93 -6.29 -5.78 12.50
CA PHE A 93 -7.58 -5.42 11.89
C PHE A 93 -7.46 -4.55 10.63
N VAL A 94 -6.30 -4.05 10.29
CA VAL A 94 -6.13 -3.24 9.06
C VAL A 94 -5.83 -4.11 7.85
N PRO A 95 -4.76 -4.92 7.82
CA PRO A 95 -4.51 -5.78 6.66
C PRO A 95 -5.59 -6.84 6.47
N SER A 96 -6.21 -7.31 7.56
CA SER A 96 -7.31 -8.27 7.48
C SER A 96 -8.51 -7.71 6.70
N VAL A 97 -8.89 -6.48 6.97
CA VAL A 97 -9.98 -5.82 6.25
C VAL A 97 -9.60 -5.58 4.78
N ALA A 98 -8.38 -5.18 4.51
CA ALA A 98 -7.89 -5.05 3.13
C ALA A 98 -8.02 -6.36 2.37
N GLY A 99 -7.63 -7.47 2.98
CA GLY A 99 -7.76 -8.80 2.39
C GLY A 99 -9.20 -9.22 2.13
N LEU A 100 -10.11 -8.89 3.04
CA LEU A 100 -11.54 -9.18 2.87
C LEU A 100 -12.15 -8.37 1.72
N ILE A 101 -11.79 -7.11 1.60
CA ILE A 101 -12.22 -6.25 0.48
C ILE A 101 -11.70 -6.82 -0.84
N LEU A 102 -10.43 -7.18 -0.88
CA LEU A 102 -9.80 -7.78 -2.05
C LEU A 102 -10.52 -9.04 -2.50
N ALA A 103 -10.78 -9.95 -1.58
CA ALA A 103 -11.50 -11.19 -1.85
C ALA A 103 -12.92 -10.93 -2.34
N GLY A 104 -13.61 -9.97 -1.75
CA GLY A 104 -14.95 -9.58 -2.17
C GLY A 104 -14.98 -9.06 -3.60
N GLU A 105 -14.01 -8.26 -3.99
CA GLU A 105 -13.89 -7.76 -5.35
C GLU A 105 -13.64 -8.88 -6.37
N VAL A 106 -12.76 -9.82 -6.04
CA VAL A 106 -12.51 -10.97 -6.90
C VAL A 106 -13.79 -11.78 -7.11
N ILE A 107 -14.52 -12.05 -6.04
CA ILE A 107 -15.78 -12.81 -6.12
C ILE A 107 -16.80 -12.06 -6.99
N ARG A 108 -16.96 -10.77 -6.80
CA ARG A 108 -17.88 -9.97 -7.61
C ARG A 108 -17.50 -9.98 -9.09
N ASP A 109 -16.22 -9.84 -9.39
CA ASP A 109 -15.74 -9.85 -10.78
C ASP A 109 -15.99 -11.21 -11.44
N LEU A 110 -15.73 -12.30 -10.72
CA LEU A 110 -16.00 -13.64 -11.23
C LEU A 110 -17.50 -13.91 -11.42
N CYS A 111 -18.33 -13.44 -10.51
CA CYS A 111 -19.79 -13.62 -10.64
C CYS A 111 -20.37 -12.75 -11.77
N ALA A 112 -19.81 -11.59 -12.03
CA ALA A 112 -20.26 -10.73 -13.11
C ALA A 112 -20.03 -11.36 -14.48
N GLU A 113 -19.01 -12.19 -14.64
CA GLU A 113 -18.72 -12.91 -15.88
C GLU A 113 -19.75 -14.02 -16.19
N ILE A 114 -20.51 -14.45 -15.19
CA ILE A 114 -21.48 -15.54 -15.31
C ILE A 114 -22.86 -15.01 -15.71
N GLN A 115 -23.11 -13.71 -15.60
CA GLN A 115 -24.41 -13.11 -15.91
C GLN A 115 -24.51 -12.70 -17.37
#